data_6c9eea6e86dfb3ed3595faf360159bdd
#
_entry.id   6c9eea6e86dfb3ed3595faf360159bdd
#
_cell.length_a   1.000
_cell.length_b   1.000
_cell.length_c   1.000
_cell.angle_alpha   90.00
_cell.angle_beta   90.00
_cell.angle_gamma   90.00
#
_symmetry.space_group_name_H-M   'P 1'
#
loop_
_entity.id
_entity.type
_entity.pdbx_description
1 polymer ?
#
loop_
_entity_poly.entity_id
_entity_poly.type
_entity_poly.pdbx_seq_one_letter_code
_entity_poly.pdbx_strand_id
1 'polypeptide(L)'
;MNCRPDRQCADLLEADGRQDSFSAEETELHRTSMKNINGVYFPYSGTTSITPDSKPGLTYWSGEKSKASITNIRWENGKIAFSVIGFSEFTTPPEVKSISHEVFPDAAIINFESNRAFEGNAVVSWGRTGKEMESMTVRSYEPGKFAAVIEGLEPGNKTYTVTVAFEIGGVLGKSESTSFMTKKNPAVDWPFIFMNNVGKTESGRIAKGARLPLRLGNASDAASISWTFNGSPVTAGGDGYFKVSENGTLKAEIIFPDGSETVIIKEIVTE
;
A
#
# COMPACT_ATOMS: atom_id res chain seq x y z
N MET A 1 -1.51 -6.94 24.57
CA MET A 1 -2.76 -7.70 24.39
C MET A 1 -2.40 -9.05 23.80
N ASN A 2 -2.53 -10.12 24.56
CA ASN A 2 -2.26 -11.47 24.07
C ASN A 2 -3.54 -12.04 23.47
N CYS A 3 -3.55 -12.26 22.17
CA CYS A 3 -4.71 -12.77 21.45
C CYS A 3 -4.76 -14.30 21.37
N ARG A 4 -3.68 -14.98 21.81
CA ARG A 4 -3.57 -16.43 21.80
C ARG A 4 -2.86 -16.90 23.07
N PRO A 5 -3.35 -17.95 23.73
CA PRO A 5 -2.71 -18.49 24.94
C PRO A 5 -1.36 -19.16 24.66
N ASP A 6 -1.11 -19.57 23.42
CA ASP A 6 0.12 -20.21 22.96
C ASP A 6 1.16 -19.24 22.39
N ARG A 7 0.80 -17.97 22.21
CA ARG A 7 1.70 -16.92 21.69
C ARG A 7 1.41 -15.59 22.32
N GLN A 8 2.42 -14.99 22.89
CA GLN A 8 2.35 -13.62 23.34
C GLN A 8 2.49 -12.66 22.15
N CYS A 9 1.61 -11.67 22.04
CA CYS A 9 1.73 -10.63 21.00
C CYS A 9 2.86 -9.63 21.30
N ALA A 10 3.25 -9.52 22.57
CA ALA A 10 4.40 -8.75 23.03
C ALA A 10 4.98 -9.43 24.26
N ASP A 11 6.28 -9.57 24.28
CA ASP A 11 7.03 -10.10 25.41
C ASP A 11 8.21 -9.20 25.75
N LEU A 12 8.62 -9.22 27.00
CA LEU A 12 9.75 -8.45 27.48
C LEU A 12 11.04 -9.24 27.24
N LEU A 13 11.92 -8.69 26.43
CA LEU A 13 13.23 -9.26 26.19
C LEU A 13 14.18 -8.83 27.33
N GLU A 14 14.51 -9.74 28.21
CA GLU A 14 15.29 -9.47 29.42
C GLU A 14 16.80 -9.55 29.16
N ALA A 15 17.55 -8.57 29.67
CA ALA A 15 18.98 -8.42 29.40
C ALA A 15 19.83 -9.59 29.93
N ASP A 16 19.37 -10.30 30.96
CA ASP A 16 20.05 -11.49 31.48
C ASP A 16 19.68 -12.79 30.75
N GLY A 17 18.72 -12.70 29.83
CA GLY A 17 18.27 -13.82 28.99
C GLY A 17 17.52 -14.93 29.73
N ARG A 18 16.98 -14.65 30.92
CA ARG A 18 16.27 -15.67 31.71
C ARG A 18 14.80 -15.76 31.40
N GLN A 19 14.16 -14.63 31.06
CA GLN A 19 12.71 -14.55 30.80
C GLN A 19 11.89 -14.95 32.04
N ASP A 20 12.35 -14.54 33.23
CA ASP A 20 11.77 -14.90 34.51
C ASP A 20 11.23 -13.74 35.32
N SER A 21 11.13 -12.54 34.72
CA SER A 21 10.53 -11.37 35.35
C SER A 21 9.02 -11.51 35.59
N PHE A 22 8.36 -12.40 34.82
CA PHE A 22 6.96 -12.78 35.00
C PHE A 22 6.83 -14.28 35.15
N SER A 23 6.15 -14.76 36.18
CA SER A 23 5.84 -16.19 36.30
C SER A 23 4.59 -16.56 35.49
N ALA A 24 4.52 -17.82 35.04
CA ALA A 24 3.37 -18.35 34.34
C ALA A 24 2.08 -18.29 35.18
N GLU A 25 2.19 -18.38 36.49
CA GLU A 25 1.07 -18.28 37.43
C GLU A 25 0.51 -16.85 37.58
N GLU A 26 1.30 -15.85 37.21
CA GLU A 26 0.91 -14.45 37.24
C GLU A 26 0.27 -13.97 35.94
N THR A 27 -0.03 -14.86 35.00
CA THR A 27 -0.65 -14.52 33.74
C THR A 27 -2.12 -14.13 33.85
N GLU A 28 -2.73 -14.24 35.02
CA GLU A 28 -4.09 -13.78 35.26
C GLU A 28 -4.17 -12.29 35.61
N LEU A 29 -4.96 -11.64 34.91
CA LEU A 29 -5.62 -10.34 34.88
C LEU A 29 -5.06 -9.12 35.67
N HIS A 30 -4.22 -9.22 36.67
CA HIS A 30 -3.83 -8.07 37.52
C HIS A 30 -2.35 -8.07 37.92
N ARG A 31 -1.45 -8.01 36.95
CA ARG A 31 -0.06 -7.93 37.25
C ARG A 31 0.38 -6.58 37.60
N THR A 32 0.76 -6.42 38.81
CA THR A 32 1.29 -5.17 39.33
C THR A 32 2.75 -5.28 39.78
N SER A 33 3.31 -6.46 39.82
CA SER A 33 4.69 -6.67 40.25
C SER A 33 5.47 -7.53 39.25
N MET A 34 6.66 -7.09 38.93
CA MET A 34 7.68 -7.88 38.25
C MET A 34 8.56 -8.56 39.30
N LYS A 35 8.81 -9.87 39.08
CA LYS A 35 9.87 -10.57 39.83
C LYS A 35 11.19 -10.42 39.10
N ASN A 36 12.29 -10.55 39.79
CA ASN A 36 13.65 -10.55 39.23
C ASN A 36 13.99 -9.38 38.32
N ILE A 37 13.53 -8.19 38.66
CA ILE A 37 13.72 -6.97 37.85
C ILE A 37 15.19 -6.58 37.63
N ASN A 38 16.11 -7.16 38.46
CA ASN A 38 17.56 -6.93 38.34
C ASN A 38 18.08 -7.61 37.08
N GLY A 39 17.82 -7.70 36.07
CA GLY A 39 18.30 -8.35 34.85
C GLY A 39 17.46 -7.99 33.63
N VAL A 40 16.37 -7.25 33.88
CA VAL A 40 15.40 -6.92 32.84
C VAL A 40 15.92 -5.87 31.87
N TYR A 41 16.56 -4.81 32.40
CA TYR A 41 16.89 -3.65 31.60
C TYR A 41 18.28 -3.72 30.97
N PHE A 42 18.41 -3.28 29.75
CA PHE A 42 19.70 -3.08 29.08
C PHE A 42 20.29 -1.70 29.42
N PRO A 43 21.63 -1.57 29.56
CA PRO A 43 22.61 -2.65 29.65
C PRO A 43 22.62 -3.30 31.02
N TYR A 44 22.90 -4.61 31.09
CA TYR A 44 23.00 -5.34 32.34
C TYR A 44 24.20 -6.27 32.34
N SER A 45 25.04 -6.20 33.40
CA SER A 45 26.16 -7.12 33.64
C SER A 45 27.03 -7.42 32.40
N GLY A 46 27.32 -6.40 31.62
CA GLY A 46 28.08 -6.53 30.38
C GLY A 46 27.27 -6.90 29.15
N THR A 47 25.97 -7.17 29.28
CA THR A 47 25.07 -7.38 28.13
C THR A 47 24.73 -6.02 27.52
N THR A 48 25.47 -5.68 26.46
CA THR A 48 25.34 -4.40 25.75
C THR A 48 24.89 -4.57 24.30
N SER A 49 24.42 -5.77 23.95
CA SER A 49 23.93 -6.07 22.60
C SER A 49 22.89 -7.18 22.60
N ILE A 50 22.02 -7.13 21.60
CA ILE A 50 21.06 -8.16 21.23
C ILE A 50 21.34 -8.48 19.78
N THR A 51 21.84 -9.67 19.51
CA THR A 51 22.17 -10.16 18.18
C THR A 51 21.44 -11.47 17.89
N PRO A 52 21.43 -11.96 16.66
CA PRO A 52 20.85 -13.27 16.36
C PRO A 52 21.47 -14.43 17.16
N ASP A 53 22.71 -14.26 17.62
CA ASP A 53 23.49 -15.29 18.32
C ASP A 53 23.69 -15.01 19.81
N SER A 54 23.21 -13.86 20.32
CA SER A 54 23.31 -13.52 21.74
C SER A 54 22.25 -14.26 22.57
N LYS A 55 22.41 -14.19 23.89
CA LYS A 55 21.37 -14.57 24.85
C LYS A 55 21.07 -13.37 25.76
N PRO A 56 19.87 -12.75 25.63
CA PRO A 56 18.79 -13.10 24.71
C PRO A 56 19.16 -12.88 23.24
N GLY A 57 18.57 -13.66 22.34
CA GLY A 57 18.79 -13.58 20.90
C GLY A 57 17.67 -12.85 20.17
N LEU A 58 18.01 -12.20 19.08
CA LEU A 58 17.02 -11.56 18.21
C LEU A 58 16.54 -12.57 17.15
N THR A 59 15.38 -13.16 17.41
CA THR A 59 14.78 -14.18 16.53
C THR A 59 13.37 -13.81 16.15
N TYR A 60 12.91 -14.31 15.00
CA TYR A 60 11.50 -14.20 14.61
C TYR A 60 10.65 -15.23 15.38
N TRP A 61 9.34 -15.04 15.37
CA TRP A 61 8.39 -16.01 15.93
C TRP A 61 8.45 -17.42 15.27
N SER A 62 8.99 -17.49 14.06
CA SER A 62 9.28 -18.77 13.37
C SER A 62 10.42 -19.55 14.03
N GLY A 63 11.19 -18.92 14.92
CA GLY A 63 12.44 -19.45 15.47
C GLY A 63 13.66 -19.15 14.60
N GLU A 64 13.48 -18.56 13.42
CA GLU A 64 14.59 -18.14 12.57
C GLU A 64 15.36 -16.96 13.19
N LYS A 65 16.67 -16.96 12.99
CA LYS A 65 17.52 -15.85 13.43
C LYS A 65 17.23 -14.60 12.62
N SER A 66 17.07 -13.48 13.30
CA SER A 66 17.00 -12.17 12.65
C SER A 66 18.32 -11.86 11.94
N LYS A 67 18.24 -11.08 10.86
CA LYS A 67 19.44 -10.49 10.22
C LYS A 67 19.89 -9.21 10.92
N ALA A 68 19.11 -8.74 11.87
CA ALA A 68 19.32 -7.48 12.57
C ALA A 68 19.99 -7.67 13.92
N SER A 69 20.65 -6.63 14.39
CA SER A 69 21.28 -6.56 15.72
C SER A 69 21.11 -5.18 16.31
N ILE A 70 20.91 -5.13 17.63
CA ILE A 70 20.99 -3.92 18.44
C ILE A 70 22.28 -4.03 19.23
N THR A 71 23.20 -3.09 19.08
CA THR A 71 24.54 -3.15 19.66
C THR A 71 24.91 -1.86 20.38
N ASN A 72 25.99 -1.89 21.17
CA ASN A 72 26.49 -0.72 21.84
C ASN A 72 25.43 -0.04 22.73
N ILE A 73 24.61 -0.83 23.40
CA ILE A 73 23.60 -0.34 24.32
C ILE A 73 24.29 0.23 25.55
N ARG A 74 24.09 1.52 25.83
CA ARG A 74 24.77 2.22 26.92
C ARG A 74 23.94 3.36 27.46
N TRP A 75 24.24 3.74 28.70
CA TRP A 75 23.75 4.98 29.27
C TRP A 75 24.59 6.14 28.77
N GLU A 76 23.94 7.17 28.28
CA GLU A 76 24.58 8.38 27.81
C GLU A 76 23.69 9.59 28.11
N ASN A 77 24.17 10.52 28.95
CA ASN A 77 23.44 11.74 29.32
C ASN A 77 22.00 11.49 29.83
N GLY A 78 21.80 10.48 30.66
CA GLY A 78 20.48 10.13 31.20
C GLY A 78 19.52 9.44 30.23
N LYS A 79 20.03 8.99 29.09
CA LYS A 79 19.27 8.27 28.05
C LYS A 79 19.97 6.96 27.71
N ILE A 80 19.22 6.02 27.13
CA ILE A 80 19.80 4.84 26.53
C ILE A 80 20.18 5.17 25.07
N ALA A 81 21.43 5.01 24.74
CA ALA A 81 21.95 5.08 23.39
C ALA A 81 22.30 3.67 22.89
N PHE A 82 22.08 3.40 21.62
CA PHE A 82 22.41 2.12 20.98
C PHE A 82 22.65 2.31 19.48
N SER A 83 23.25 1.32 18.87
CA SER A 83 23.42 1.21 17.41
C SER A 83 22.57 0.10 16.86
N VAL A 84 22.04 0.28 15.65
CA VAL A 84 21.21 -0.71 14.96
C VAL A 84 21.94 -1.14 13.70
N ILE A 85 22.11 -2.44 13.50
CA ILE A 85 22.80 -3.06 12.36
C ILE A 85 21.86 -4.06 11.72
N GLY A 86 21.94 -4.19 10.40
CA GLY A 86 21.13 -5.18 9.65
C GLY A 86 19.66 -4.79 9.44
N PHE A 87 19.26 -3.61 9.85
CA PHE A 87 17.92 -3.07 9.61
C PHE A 87 17.82 -2.24 8.31
N SER A 88 18.81 -2.34 7.43
CA SER A 88 18.80 -1.58 6.16
C SER A 88 17.55 -1.86 5.30
N GLU A 89 17.01 -3.07 5.39
CA GLU A 89 15.75 -3.43 4.72
C GLU A 89 14.55 -2.63 5.26
N PHE A 90 14.62 -2.11 6.49
CA PHE A 90 13.56 -1.33 7.13
C PHE A 90 13.83 0.17 7.13
N THR A 91 15.05 0.60 6.82
CA THR A 91 15.47 2.01 6.84
C THR A 91 15.79 2.55 5.45
N THR A 92 16.13 1.68 4.51
CA THR A 92 16.40 2.07 3.13
C THR A 92 15.16 1.79 2.28
N PRO A 93 14.57 2.80 1.64
CA PRO A 93 13.46 2.59 0.74
C PRO A 93 13.81 1.58 -0.36
N PRO A 94 12.87 0.72 -0.77
CA PRO A 94 13.09 -0.19 -1.90
C PRO A 94 13.27 0.58 -3.20
N GLU A 95 13.81 -0.09 -4.21
CA GLU A 95 13.86 0.44 -5.57
C GLU A 95 12.59 0.08 -6.34
N VAL A 96 12.26 0.90 -7.32
CA VAL A 96 11.15 0.63 -8.24
C VAL A 96 11.57 -0.46 -9.21
N LYS A 97 10.82 -1.56 -9.24
CA LYS A 97 11.05 -2.72 -10.13
C LYS A 97 10.39 -2.53 -11.48
N SER A 98 9.17 -2.01 -11.48
CA SER A 98 8.38 -1.84 -12.69
C SER A 98 7.37 -0.70 -12.52
N ILE A 99 7.06 -0.03 -13.61
CA ILE A 99 5.97 0.96 -13.73
C ILE A 99 5.18 0.62 -14.97
N SER A 100 3.86 0.56 -14.84
CA SER A 100 2.92 0.44 -15.95
C SER A 100 1.79 1.43 -15.78
N HIS A 101 1.10 1.76 -16.87
CA HIS A 101 0.01 2.71 -16.81
C HIS A 101 -1.14 2.33 -17.76
N GLU A 102 -2.35 2.65 -17.35
CA GLU A 102 -3.52 2.69 -18.20
C GLU A 102 -4.02 4.13 -18.30
N VAL A 103 -4.19 4.62 -19.53
CA VAL A 103 -4.43 6.04 -19.80
C VAL A 103 -5.82 6.25 -20.36
N PHE A 104 -6.49 7.27 -19.83
CA PHE A 104 -7.78 7.79 -20.24
C PHE A 104 -7.62 9.22 -20.80
N PRO A 105 -8.65 9.84 -21.32
CA PRO A 105 -8.55 11.23 -21.76
C PRO A 105 -8.17 12.21 -20.64
N ASP A 106 -8.77 12.05 -19.47
CA ASP A 106 -8.68 12.97 -18.32
C ASP A 106 -8.02 12.35 -17.08
N ALA A 107 -7.52 11.12 -17.21
CA ALA A 107 -6.93 10.40 -16.08
C ALA A 107 -5.92 9.33 -16.50
N ALA A 108 -5.17 8.82 -15.52
CA ALA A 108 -4.31 7.65 -15.67
C ALA A 108 -4.31 6.81 -14.38
N ILE A 109 -4.24 5.50 -14.52
CA ILE A 109 -3.97 4.56 -13.43
C ILE A 109 -2.51 4.14 -13.59
N ILE A 110 -1.69 4.46 -12.60
CA ILE A 110 -0.27 4.12 -12.57
C ILE A 110 -0.10 2.95 -11.60
N ASN A 111 0.32 1.80 -12.09
CA ASN A 111 0.67 0.63 -11.27
C ASN A 111 2.18 0.47 -11.24
N PHE A 112 2.74 0.23 -10.07
CA PHE A 112 4.18 0.04 -9.91
C PHE A 112 4.48 -0.95 -8.79
N GLU A 113 5.64 -1.60 -8.90
CA GLU A 113 6.09 -2.60 -7.96
C GLU A 113 7.45 -2.23 -7.38
N SER A 114 7.66 -2.60 -6.12
CA SER A 114 8.97 -2.55 -5.49
C SER A 114 9.78 -3.83 -5.78
N ASN A 115 11.10 -3.72 -5.70
CA ASN A 115 12.02 -4.85 -5.90
C ASN A 115 12.01 -5.87 -4.75
N ARG A 116 11.25 -5.60 -3.69
CA ARG A 116 11.03 -6.52 -2.55
C ARG A 116 9.63 -6.32 -1.97
N ALA A 117 9.15 -7.27 -1.17
CA ALA A 117 7.93 -7.08 -0.40
C ALA A 117 8.08 -5.86 0.52
N PHE A 118 7.17 -4.91 0.39
CA PHE A 118 7.20 -3.65 1.13
C PHE A 118 5.77 -3.17 1.40
N GLU A 119 5.46 -2.97 2.65
CA GLU A 119 4.21 -2.36 3.11
C GLU A 119 4.51 -0.96 3.63
N GLY A 120 4.16 0.06 2.87
CA GLY A 120 4.50 1.44 3.22
C GLY A 120 3.95 2.44 2.22
N ASN A 121 4.58 3.59 2.19
CA ASN A 121 4.16 4.70 1.35
C ASN A 121 5.06 4.83 0.13
N ALA A 122 4.49 5.37 -0.93
CA ALA A 122 5.20 5.86 -2.10
C ALA A 122 4.69 7.25 -2.47
N VAL A 123 5.59 8.10 -2.93
CA VAL A 123 5.26 9.41 -3.49
C VAL A 123 5.21 9.27 -5.00
N VAL A 124 4.10 9.67 -5.57
CA VAL A 124 3.87 9.73 -7.03
C VAL A 124 3.74 11.19 -7.40
N SER A 125 4.60 11.66 -8.29
CA SER A 125 4.57 13.04 -8.79
C SER A 125 4.34 13.01 -10.30
N TRP A 126 3.52 13.93 -10.80
CA TRP A 126 3.21 13.99 -12.23
C TRP A 126 3.09 15.43 -12.71
N GLY A 127 3.35 15.64 -13.97
CA GLY A 127 3.22 16.96 -14.59
C GLY A 127 3.56 16.93 -16.06
N ARG A 128 3.29 18.05 -16.72
CA ARG A 128 3.68 18.30 -18.12
C ARG A 128 5.01 19.04 -18.13
N THR A 129 5.79 18.81 -19.19
CA THR A 129 7.04 19.54 -19.40
C THR A 129 6.83 21.07 -19.28
N GLY A 130 7.59 21.71 -18.41
CA GLY A 130 7.52 23.17 -18.17
C GLY A 130 6.34 23.63 -17.31
N LYS A 131 5.62 22.70 -16.68
CA LYS A 131 4.59 22.97 -15.68
C LYS A 131 5.05 22.48 -14.31
N GLU A 132 4.43 23.01 -13.27
CA GLU A 132 4.61 22.54 -11.92
C GLU A 132 4.18 21.07 -11.79
N MET A 133 4.92 20.28 -11.00
CA MET A 133 4.59 18.89 -10.72
C MET A 133 3.61 18.84 -9.56
N GLU A 134 2.52 18.11 -9.76
CA GLU A 134 1.62 17.70 -8.69
C GLU A 134 2.14 16.43 -8.04
N SER A 135 1.72 16.14 -6.82
CA SER A 135 2.11 14.91 -6.14
C SER A 135 1.04 14.38 -5.19
N MET A 136 1.07 13.07 -4.99
CA MET A 136 0.27 12.37 -3.98
C MET A 136 1.09 11.31 -3.29
N THR A 137 0.68 10.94 -2.08
CA THR A 137 1.20 9.76 -1.39
C THR A 137 0.19 8.63 -1.51
N VAL A 138 0.67 7.48 -1.93
CA VAL A 138 -0.14 6.25 -2.01
C VAL A 138 0.46 5.17 -1.10
N ARG A 139 -0.40 4.30 -0.59
CA ARG A 139 0.01 3.16 0.22
C ARG A 139 -0.07 1.87 -0.59
N SER A 140 0.77 0.90 -0.26
CA SER A 140 0.69 -0.44 -0.84
C SER A 140 -0.70 -1.06 -0.61
N TYR A 141 -1.29 -1.62 -1.65
CA TYR A 141 -2.53 -2.40 -1.54
C TYR A 141 -2.26 -3.90 -1.33
N GLU A 142 -1.07 -4.35 -1.72
CA GLU A 142 -0.47 -5.65 -1.42
C GLU A 142 1.02 -5.42 -1.15
N PRO A 143 1.71 -6.32 -0.41
CA PRO A 143 3.15 -6.18 -0.19
C PRO A 143 3.91 -6.03 -1.51
N GLY A 144 4.57 -4.88 -1.68
CA GLY A 144 5.34 -4.54 -2.87
C GLY A 144 4.55 -4.03 -4.06
N LYS A 145 3.22 -3.91 -3.98
CA LYS A 145 2.38 -3.43 -5.08
C LYS A 145 1.64 -2.16 -4.73
N PHE A 146 1.63 -1.22 -5.65
CA PHE A 146 1.10 0.13 -5.48
C PHE A 146 0.31 0.55 -6.71
N ALA A 147 -0.68 1.39 -6.50
CA ALA A 147 -1.41 2.07 -7.56
C ALA A 147 -1.69 3.52 -7.20
N ALA A 148 -1.61 4.40 -8.19
CA ALA A 148 -2.05 5.79 -8.10
C ALA A 148 -3.08 6.05 -9.20
N VAL A 149 -4.20 6.63 -8.83
CA VAL A 149 -5.20 7.14 -9.79
C VAL A 149 -5.02 8.65 -9.89
N ILE A 150 -4.54 9.09 -11.04
CA ILE A 150 -4.31 10.50 -11.35
C ILE A 150 -5.52 10.99 -12.14
N GLU A 151 -6.17 12.02 -11.66
CA GLU A 151 -7.36 12.63 -12.26
C GLU A 151 -7.10 14.08 -12.68
N GLY A 152 -8.03 14.66 -13.42
CA GLY A 152 -7.94 16.06 -13.85
C GLY A 152 -6.89 16.33 -14.94
N LEU A 153 -6.49 15.31 -15.67
CA LEU A 153 -5.53 15.46 -16.77
C LEU A 153 -6.18 16.16 -17.97
N GLU A 154 -5.41 16.98 -18.68
CA GLU A 154 -5.87 17.58 -19.93
C GLU A 154 -5.98 16.51 -21.03
N PRO A 155 -7.15 16.34 -21.68
CA PRO A 155 -7.30 15.39 -22.78
C PRO A 155 -6.61 15.85 -24.06
N GLY A 156 -6.51 14.96 -25.04
CA GLY A 156 -6.09 15.30 -26.37
C GLY A 156 -4.60 15.23 -26.64
N ASN A 157 -4.00 14.09 -26.37
CA ASN A 157 -2.59 13.77 -26.68
C ASN A 157 -1.60 14.68 -25.93
N LYS A 158 -1.90 14.97 -24.68
CA LYS A 158 -0.97 15.70 -23.79
C LYS A 158 -0.01 14.71 -23.13
N THR A 159 1.28 14.99 -23.22
CA THR A 159 2.32 14.17 -22.61
C THR A 159 2.52 14.59 -21.16
N TYR A 160 2.46 13.61 -20.27
CA TYR A 160 2.77 13.73 -18.86
C TYR A 160 3.96 12.84 -18.51
N THR A 161 4.79 13.33 -17.62
CA THR A 161 5.81 12.51 -16.95
C THR A 161 5.29 12.18 -15.57
N VAL A 162 5.42 10.95 -15.17
CA VAL A 162 5.16 10.48 -13.80
C VAL A 162 6.45 9.95 -13.20
N THR A 163 6.71 10.31 -11.96
CA THR A 163 7.86 9.89 -11.19
C THR A 163 7.37 9.22 -9.92
N VAL A 164 7.90 8.07 -9.57
CA VAL A 164 7.57 7.34 -8.35
C VAL A 164 8.80 7.12 -7.50
N ALA A 165 8.65 7.23 -6.18
CA ALA A 165 9.68 6.90 -5.20
C ALA A 165 9.03 6.30 -3.95
N PHE A 166 9.63 5.29 -3.36
CA PHE A 166 9.18 4.74 -2.08
C PHE A 166 9.71 5.59 -0.93
N GLU A 167 8.97 5.61 0.18
CA GLU A 167 9.30 6.40 1.36
C GLU A 167 9.34 5.52 2.61
N ILE A 168 10.39 5.70 3.42
CA ILE A 168 10.50 5.12 4.76
C ILE A 168 10.95 6.22 5.73
N GLY A 169 10.12 6.49 6.75
CA GLY A 169 10.50 7.43 7.82
C GLY A 169 10.80 8.85 7.33
N GLY A 170 10.13 9.32 6.28
CA GLY A 170 10.37 10.63 5.67
C GLY A 170 11.55 10.68 4.69
N VAL A 171 12.22 9.55 4.46
CA VAL A 171 13.31 9.45 3.49
C VAL A 171 12.80 8.84 2.19
N LEU A 172 12.94 9.59 1.10
CA LEU A 172 12.63 9.10 -0.24
C LEU A 172 13.79 8.27 -0.79
N GLY A 173 13.44 7.14 -1.39
CA GLY A 173 14.36 6.30 -2.14
C GLY A 173 14.67 6.85 -3.53
N LYS A 174 15.39 6.05 -4.31
CA LYS A 174 15.66 6.34 -5.70
C LYS A 174 14.35 6.42 -6.48
N SER A 175 14.15 7.52 -7.19
CA SER A 175 12.98 7.70 -8.05
C SER A 175 13.19 7.08 -9.43
N GLU A 176 12.10 6.54 -9.98
CA GLU A 176 12.03 6.11 -11.39
C GLU A 176 10.89 6.86 -12.08
N SER A 177 11.07 7.13 -13.36
CA SER A 177 10.13 7.92 -14.15
C SER A 177 9.71 7.21 -15.41
N THR A 178 8.47 7.46 -15.82
CA THR A 178 7.93 7.08 -17.13
C THR A 178 7.08 8.22 -17.68
N SER A 179 6.74 8.15 -18.96
CA SER A 179 5.86 9.14 -19.59
C SER A 179 4.70 8.45 -20.28
N PHE A 180 3.57 9.11 -20.29
CA PHE A 180 2.40 8.67 -21.02
C PHE A 180 1.72 9.85 -21.72
N MET A 181 0.81 9.53 -22.63
CA MET A 181 0.07 10.54 -23.40
C MET A 181 -1.43 10.32 -23.20
N THR A 182 -2.14 11.38 -22.78
CA THR A 182 -3.59 11.33 -22.62
C THR A 182 -4.29 11.03 -23.93
N LYS A 183 -5.40 10.30 -23.86
CA LYS A 183 -6.21 9.99 -25.04
C LYS A 183 -7.06 11.20 -25.42
N LYS A 184 -7.53 11.22 -26.67
CA LYS A 184 -8.58 12.15 -27.09
C LYS A 184 -9.91 11.66 -26.50
N ASN A 185 -10.79 12.60 -26.20
CA ASN A 185 -12.19 12.27 -25.97
C ASN A 185 -12.77 11.61 -27.23
N PRO A 186 -13.53 10.54 -27.07
CA PRO A 186 -14.33 10.02 -28.16
C PRO A 186 -15.28 11.11 -28.70
N ALA A 187 -15.59 11.06 -29.96
CA ALA A 187 -16.55 11.98 -30.59
C ALA A 187 -17.99 11.55 -30.28
N VAL A 188 -18.35 11.46 -29.00
CA VAL A 188 -19.71 11.16 -28.50
C VAL A 188 -20.06 12.20 -27.46
N ASP A 189 -21.32 12.65 -27.46
CA ASP A 189 -21.78 13.76 -26.59
C ASP A 189 -22.46 13.28 -25.30
N TRP A 190 -22.49 11.97 -25.06
CA TRP A 190 -23.09 11.38 -23.88
C TRP A 190 -22.05 10.67 -23.00
N PRO A 191 -22.25 10.59 -21.68
CA PRO A 191 -21.42 9.82 -20.80
C PRO A 191 -21.42 8.32 -21.16
N PHE A 192 -20.27 7.67 -21.00
CA PHE A 192 -20.12 6.23 -21.29
C PHE A 192 -19.10 5.57 -20.36
N ILE A 193 -19.25 4.25 -20.15
CA ILE A 193 -18.32 3.48 -19.34
C ILE A 193 -17.12 3.07 -20.19
N PHE A 194 -15.92 3.34 -19.72
CA PHE A 194 -14.70 2.85 -20.36
C PHE A 194 -14.58 1.33 -20.20
N MET A 195 -14.53 0.64 -21.34
CA MET A 195 -14.34 -0.82 -21.42
C MET A 195 -13.07 -1.20 -22.19
N ASN A 196 -12.15 -0.24 -22.33
CA ASN A 196 -10.88 -0.48 -23.01
C ASN A 196 -9.94 -1.28 -22.11
N ASN A 197 -9.13 -2.14 -22.71
CA ASN A 197 -8.17 -3.01 -22.04
C ASN A 197 -8.76 -4.01 -21.03
N VAL A 198 -10.07 -4.18 -21.01
CA VAL A 198 -10.68 -5.28 -20.26
C VAL A 198 -10.32 -6.58 -20.96
N GLY A 199 -9.75 -7.53 -20.22
CA GLY A 199 -9.41 -8.83 -20.77
C GLY A 199 -10.63 -9.49 -21.41
N LYS A 200 -10.59 -9.68 -22.72
CA LYS A 200 -11.64 -10.39 -23.48
C LYS A 200 -11.13 -11.77 -23.86
N THR A 201 -12.03 -12.73 -23.83
CA THR A 201 -11.80 -14.06 -24.35
C THR A 201 -11.91 -14.07 -25.88
N GLU A 202 -11.57 -15.16 -26.52
CA GLU A 202 -11.73 -15.34 -27.99
C GLU A 202 -13.18 -15.17 -28.47
N SER A 203 -14.15 -15.51 -27.61
CA SER A 203 -15.58 -15.28 -27.87
C SER A 203 -16.02 -13.81 -27.74
N GLY A 204 -15.12 -12.89 -27.32
CA GLY A 204 -15.39 -11.48 -27.09
C GLY A 204 -16.05 -11.19 -25.73
N ARG A 205 -16.26 -12.21 -24.90
CA ARG A 205 -16.74 -12.07 -23.52
C ARG A 205 -15.62 -11.58 -22.61
N ILE A 206 -15.99 -11.06 -21.44
CA ILE A 206 -15.03 -10.61 -20.44
C ILE A 206 -14.46 -11.83 -19.72
N ALA A 207 -13.14 -11.94 -19.62
CA ALA A 207 -12.52 -13.00 -18.87
C ALA A 207 -12.88 -12.88 -17.38
N LYS A 208 -13.22 -14.02 -16.75
CA LYS A 208 -13.47 -14.05 -15.30
C LYS A 208 -12.24 -13.58 -14.54
N GLY A 209 -12.42 -12.64 -13.64
CA GLY A 209 -11.33 -11.98 -12.92
C GLY A 209 -10.72 -10.78 -13.65
N ALA A 210 -11.27 -10.39 -14.81
CA ALA A 210 -10.84 -9.18 -15.52
C ALA A 210 -11.02 -7.93 -14.64
N ARG A 211 -10.13 -6.97 -14.85
CA ARG A 211 -10.04 -5.71 -14.11
C ARG A 211 -10.75 -4.61 -14.90
N LEU A 212 -11.80 -4.03 -14.34
CA LEU A 212 -12.57 -2.93 -14.91
C LEU A 212 -12.17 -1.62 -14.25
N PRO A 213 -11.70 -0.62 -15.00
CA PRO A 213 -11.58 0.73 -14.45
C PRO A 213 -13.01 1.29 -14.28
N LEU A 214 -13.43 1.62 -13.07
CA LEU A 214 -14.73 2.27 -12.84
C LEU A 214 -14.66 3.74 -13.25
N ARG A 215 -14.61 3.98 -14.57
CA ARG A 215 -14.46 5.32 -15.13
C ARG A 215 -15.47 5.60 -16.23
N LEU A 216 -15.88 6.85 -16.29
CA LEU A 216 -16.76 7.39 -17.32
C LEU A 216 -16.00 8.35 -18.23
N GLY A 217 -16.33 8.31 -19.52
CA GLY A 217 -16.03 9.39 -20.44
C GLY A 217 -17.19 10.37 -20.52
N ASN A 218 -16.90 11.63 -20.85
CA ASN A 218 -17.86 12.73 -20.98
C ASN A 218 -18.70 12.98 -19.71
N ALA A 219 -18.10 12.80 -18.54
CA ALA A 219 -18.70 13.05 -17.25
C ALA A 219 -17.76 13.87 -16.33
N SER A 220 -16.88 14.68 -16.92
CA SER A 220 -15.89 15.47 -16.17
C SER A 220 -16.51 16.59 -15.33
N ASP A 221 -17.73 16.98 -15.63
CA ASP A 221 -18.53 18.00 -14.93
C ASP A 221 -19.50 17.38 -13.90
N ALA A 222 -19.48 16.04 -13.70
CA ALA A 222 -20.33 15.39 -12.73
C ALA A 222 -20.00 15.87 -11.30
N ALA A 223 -21.03 16.18 -10.52
CA ALA A 223 -20.91 16.49 -9.10
C ALA A 223 -20.62 15.23 -8.27
N SER A 224 -21.23 14.11 -8.67
CA SER A 224 -20.94 12.79 -8.06
C SER A 224 -21.22 11.65 -9.04
N ILE A 225 -20.51 10.54 -8.84
CA ILE A 225 -20.67 9.30 -9.59
C ILE A 225 -20.71 8.17 -8.57
N SER A 226 -21.77 7.34 -8.64
CA SER A 226 -21.88 6.12 -7.85
C SER A 226 -21.96 4.90 -8.76
N TRP A 227 -21.40 3.79 -8.28
CA TRP A 227 -21.34 2.55 -9.04
C TRP A 227 -22.01 1.41 -8.30
N THR A 228 -22.79 0.62 -9.03
CA THR A 228 -23.35 -0.63 -8.51
C THR A 228 -23.09 -1.78 -9.49
N PHE A 229 -22.90 -2.98 -8.94
CA PHE A 229 -22.85 -4.23 -9.69
C PHE A 229 -23.89 -5.19 -9.12
N ASN A 230 -24.79 -5.66 -9.97
CA ASN A 230 -25.96 -6.46 -9.54
C ASN A 230 -26.76 -5.79 -8.41
N GLY A 231 -26.89 -4.45 -8.45
CA GLY A 231 -27.60 -3.67 -7.45
C GLY A 231 -26.84 -3.41 -6.15
N SER A 232 -25.66 -4.00 -5.95
CA SER A 232 -24.81 -3.74 -4.78
C SER A 232 -23.77 -2.66 -5.07
N PRO A 233 -23.51 -1.71 -4.16
CA PRO A 233 -22.49 -0.69 -4.34
C PRO A 233 -21.11 -1.32 -4.55
N VAL A 234 -20.36 -0.79 -5.49
CA VAL A 234 -18.99 -1.22 -5.78
C VAL A 234 -18.04 -0.03 -5.88
N THR A 235 -16.80 -0.28 -5.53
CA THR A 235 -15.69 0.68 -5.65
C THR A 235 -14.48 -0.01 -6.27
N ALA A 236 -13.58 0.77 -6.83
CA ALA A 236 -12.28 0.25 -7.25
C ALA A 236 -11.49 -0.27 -6.04
N GLY A 237 -10.80 -1.36 -6.22
CA GLY A 237 -9.84 -1.88 -5.24
C GLY A 237 -8.61 -0.99 -5.10
N GLY A 238 -7.69 -1.37 -4.23
CA GLY A 238 -6.43 -0.65 -4.02
C GLY A 238 -5.53 -0.57 -5.26
N ASP A 239 -5.78 -1.42 -6.24
CA ASP A 239 -5.13 -1.41 -7.56
C ASP A 239 -5.78 -0.46 -8.57
N GLY A 240 -6.84 0.26 -8.18
CA GLY A 240 -7.58 1.20 -9.03
C GLY A 240 -8.66 0.55 -9.92
N TYR A 241 -8.95 -0.74 -9.74
CA TYR A 241 -9.89 -1.48 -10.58
C TYR A 241 -10.94 -2.24 -9.77
N PHE A 242 -12.10 -2.43 -10.39
CA PHE A 242 -13.10 -3.40 -9.93
C PHE A 242 -12.85 -4.75 -10.60
N LYS A 243 -12.78 -5.82 -9.81
CA LYS A 243 -12.54 -7.17 -10.31
C LYS A 243 -13.87 -7.88 -10.60
N VAL A 244 -14.08 -8.24 -11.86
CA VAL A 244 -15.29 -8.96 -12.29
C VAL A 244 -15.17 -10.44 -11.95
N SER A 245 -16.06 -10.96 -11.12
CA SER A 245 -16.08 -12.37 -10.70
C SER A 245 -17.19 -13.20 -11.36
N GLU A 246 -18.23 -12.56 -11.85
CA GLU A 246 -19.44 -13.20 -12.37
C GLU A 246 -20.14 -12.36 -13.44
N ASN A 247 -21.16 -12.92 -14.07
CA ASN A 247 -22.07 -12.18 -14.95
C ASN A 247 -22.86 -11.17 -14.14
N GLY A 248 -23.15 -10.01 -14.73
CA GLY A 248 -23.98 -9.05 -14.05
C GLY A 248 -24.16 -7.74 -14.78
N THR A 249 -24.83 -6.83 -14.10
CA THR A 249 -25.15 -5.50 -14.60
C THR A 249 -24.34 -4.48 -13.84
N LEU A 250 -23.39 -3.82 -14.52
CA LEU A 250 -22.68 -2.66 -14.01
C LEU A 250 -23.51 -1.40 -14.30
N LYS A 251 -23.80 -0.62 -13.25
CA LYS A 251 -24.56 0.62 -13.35
C LYS A 251 -23.74 1.77 -12.80
N ALA A 252 -23.71 2.89 -13.53
CA ALA A 252 -23.22 4.17 -13.05
C ALA A 252 -24.38 5.16 -12.94
N GLU A 253 -24.53 5.78 -11.78
CA GLU A 253 -25.45 6.90 -11.54
C GLU A 253 -24.62 8.17 -11.44
N ILE A 254 -24.97 9.16 -12.27
CA ILE A 254 -24.24 10.41 -12.41
C ILE A 254 -25.18 11.54 -12.00
N ILE A 255 -24.75 12.36 -11.06
CA ILE A 255 -25.46 13.57 -10.64
C ILE A 255 -24.63 14.76 -11.11
N PHE A 256 -25.24 15.67 -11.83
CA PHE A 256 -24.62 16.91 -12.29
C PHE A 256 -24.86 18.08 -11.32
N PRO A 257 -24.07 19.17 -11.40
CA PRO A 257 -24.20 20.32 -10.49
C PRO A 257 -25.58 21.03 -10.54
N ASP A 258 -26.29 20.91 -11.66
CA ASP A 258 -27.66 21.45 -11.81
C ASP A 258 -28.75 20.55 -11.21
N GLY A 259 -28.35 19.42 -10.60
CA GLY A 259 -29.25 18.43 -10.03
C GLY A 259 -29.84 17.44 -11.05
N SER A 260 -29.47 17.51 -12.31
CA SER A 260 -29.87 16.50 -13.30
C SER A 260 -29.16 15.17 -13.05
N GLU A 261 -29.82 14.08 -13.38
CA GLU A 261 -29.33 12.73 -13.18
C GLU A 261 -29.25 11.96 -14.50
N THR A 262 -28.21 11.19 -14.67
CA THR A 262 -28.06 10.24 -15.79
C THR A 262 -27.62 8.88 -15.28
N VAL A 263 -28.21 7.84 -15.86
CA VAL A 263 -27.89 6.44 -15.53
C VAL A 263 -27.34 5.74 -16.74
N ILE A 264 -26.19 5.09 -16.57
CA ILE A 264 -25.61 4.26 -17.62
C ILE A 264 -25.54 2.83 -17.11
N ILE A 265 -25.99 1.92 -17.96
CA ILE A 265 -26.04 0.48 -17.67
C ILE A 265 -25.19 -0.28 -18.68
N LYS A 266 -24.40 -1.22 -18.18
CA LYS A 266 -23.57 -2.11 -18.98
C LYS A 266 -23.74 -3.56 -18.52
N GLU A 267 -24.23 -4.41 -19.41
CA GLU A 267 -24.23 -5.85 -19.18
C GLU A 267 -22.81 -6.42 -19.31
N ILE A 268 -22.41 -7.18 -18.30
CA ILE A 268 -21.13 -7.86 -18.18
C ILE A 268 -21.38 -9.35 -18.30
N VAL A 269 -20.84 -9.96 -19.35
CA VAL A 269 -20.93 -11.41 -19.57
C VAL A 269 -19.52 -11.97 -19.49
N THR A 270 -19.28 -12.81 -18.49
CA THR A 270 -17.97 -13.45 -18.25
C THR A 270 -17.90 -14.85 -18.83
N GLU A 271 -16.71 -15.32 -19.10
CA GLU A 271 -16.38 -16.68 -19.53
C GLU A 271 -15.22 -17.23 -18.72
#